data_68a8a9a73956509e3c351e013a0136c0
#
_entry.id   68a8a9a73956509e3c351e013a0136c0
#
_cell.length_a   1.000
_cell.length_b   1.000
_cell.length_c   1.000
_cell.angle_alpha   90.00
_cell.angle_beta   90.00
_cell.angle_gamma   90.00
#
_symmetry.space_group_name_H-M   'P 1'
#
loop_
_entity.id
_entity.type
_entity.pdbx_description
1 polymer ?
#
loop_
_entity_poly.entity_id
_entity_poly.type
_entity_poly.pdbx_seq_one_letter_code
_entity_poly.pdbx_strand_id
1 'polypeptide(L)'
;NKNNGFLQENFIRTFGQITRINGNLGIDGKMNNFGQLSVVDGDLWFSNHVYQEYLESVYPLKKVVGNLNLKNTHACLSSLEEVGGNLNLRKTTCYDLSSLVKVGGNILLSKSQSHNYDFSKTEIAGTIKMFNDEFSQRKLTSR
;
A
#
# COMPACT_ATOMS: atom_id res chain seq x y z
N ASN A 1 -20.49 9.92 -0.09
CA ASN A 1 -20.19 9.92 -0.08
C ASN A 1 -19.43 10.00 -0.14
N LYS A 2 -19.54 10.32 -0.95
CA LYS A 2 -18.51 10.68 -0.46
C LYS A 2 -17.93 9.71 0.37
N ASN A 3 -18.61 8.96 0.82
CA ASN A 3 -18.09 8.10 1.67
C ASN A 3 -17.42 6.95 1.19
N ASN A 4 -17.37 6.68 -0.05
CA ASN A 4 -16.54 5.63 -0.53
C ASN A 4 -15.14 5.98 -0.40
N GLY A 5 -14.84 7.19 0.00
CA GLY A 5 -13.48 7.57 0.16
C GLY A 5 -12.71 7.76 -1.10
N PHE A 6 -13.37 7.71 -2.22
CA PHE A 6 -12.66 7.97 -3.45
C PHE A 6 -12.65 9.46 -3.65
N LEU A 7 -11.53 10.10 -3.45
CA LEU A 7 -11.41 11.52 -3.54
C LEU A 7 -10.99 11.93 -4.92
N GLN A 8 -11.52 13.03 -5.38
CA GLN A 8 -11.22 13.46 -6.72
C GLN A 8 -9.83 13.93 -6.82
N GLU A 9 -9.12 13.24 -7.60
CA GLU A 9 -7.73 13.45 -7.68
C GLU A 9 -7.35 14.82 -8.13
N ASN A 10 -8.19 15.50 -8.82
CA ASN A 10 -7.82 16.77 -9.37
C ASN A 10 -7.68 17.83 -8.34
N PHE A 11 -8.30 17.66 -7.21
CA PHE A 11 -8.35 18.75 -6.27
C PHE A 11 -7.72 18.43 -4.94
N ILE A 12 -7.48 17.18 -4.67
CA ILE A 12 -7.00 16.78 -3.36
C ILE A 12 -5.56 16.34 -3.48
N ARG A 13 -4.66 17.04 -2.83
CA ARG A 13 -3.26 16.66 -2.81
C ARG A 13 -2.82 16.15 -1.47
N THR A 14 -3.65 16.30 -0.46
CA THR A 14 -3.35 15.82 0.86
C THR A 14 -4.67 15.69 1.57
N PHE A 15 -4.73 14.84 2.56
CA PHE A 15 -5.92 14.71 3.36
C PHE A 15 -5.97 15.75 4.47
N GLY A 16 -4.92 16.54 4.63
CA GLY A 16 -4.92 17.60 5.62
C GLY A 16 -5.12 17.03 7.02
N GLN A 17 -6.22 17.39 7.66
CA GLN A 17 -6.45 16.96 9.03
C GLN A 17 -7.38 15.77 9.14
N ILE A 18 -7.78 15.18 8.05
CA ILE A 18 -8.60 13.97 8.09
C ILE A 18 -7.75 12.84 8.63
N THR A 19 -8.23 12.16 9.66
CA THR A 19 -7.47 11.08 10.26
C THR A 19 -8.02 9.71 9.92
N ARG A 20 -9.24 9.63 9.41
CA ARG A 20 -9.88 8.35 9.15
C ARG A 20 -10.83 8.46 7.97
N ILE A 21 -10.82 7.48 7.11
CA ILE A 21 -11.73 7.36 6.00
C ILE A 21 -12.68 6.20 6.30
N ASN A 22 -13.98 6.47 6.31
CA ASN A 22 -14.97 5.43 6.54
C ASN A 22 -15.37 4.86 5.21
N GLY A 23 -14.75 3.78 4.82
CA GLY A 23 -15.05 3.16 3.55
C GLY A 23 -13.78 2.93 2.77
N ASN A 24 -13.94 2.70 1.48
CA ASN A 24 -12.81 2.39 0.62
C ASN A 24 -12.15 3.65 0.10
N LEU A 25 -10.89 3.56 -0.19
CA LEU A 25 -10.13 4.71 -0.68
C LEU A 25 -9.24 4.30 -1.83
N GLY A 26 -9.39 4.98 -2.95
CA GLY A 26 -8.49 4.82 -4.08
C GLY A 26 -7.65 6.06 -4.22
N ILE A 27 -6.37 5.89 -4.48
CA ILE A 27 -5.41 6.98 -4.60
C ILE A 27 -4.87 6.99 -6.00
N ASP A 28 -4.87 8.14 -6.64
CA ASP A 28 -4.19 8.21 -7.93
C ASP A 28 -2.89 8.99 -7.78
N GLY A 29 -2.18 9.15 -8.85
CA GLY A 29 -0.84 9.70 -8.79
C GLY A 29 -0.75 11.15 -8.39
N LYS A 30 -1.87 11.83 -8.23
CA LYS A 30 -1.82 13.23 -7.89
C LYS A 30 -1.86 13.50 -6.41
N MET A 31 -2.13 12.49 -5.62
CA MET A 31 -2.12 12.64 -4.18
C MET A 31 -0.68 12.59 -3.72
N ASN A 32 -0.19 13.63 -3.10
CA ASN A 32 1.24 13.67 -2.78
C ASN A 32 1.54 13.56 -1.29
N ASN A 33 0.56 13.52 -0.42
CA ASN A 33 0.82 13.06 0.93
C ASN A 33 -0.51 12.77 1.60
N PHE A 34 -0.47 12.00 2.66
CA PHE A 34 -1.67 11.60 3.37
C PHE A 34 -1.99 12.51 4.55
N GLY A 35 -1.20 13.55 4.76
CA GLY A 35 -1.46 14.44 5.89
C GLY A 35 -1.44 13.66 7.18
N GLN A 36 -2.59 13.61 7.87
CA GLN A 36 -2.69 12.91 9.14
C GLN A 36 -3.54 11.65 9.03
N LEU A 37 -3.82 11.17 7.84
CA LEU A 37 -4.65 9.99 7.66
C LEU A 37 -3.98 8.78 8.31
N SER A 38 -4.69 8.17 9.23
CA SER A 38 -4.15 7.07 10.01
C SER A 38 -4.89 5.77 9.78
N VAL A 39 -6.18 5.82 9.47
CA VAL A 39 -7.00 4.61 9.36
C VAL A 39 -7.88 4.70 8.13
N VAL A 40 -7.93 3.60 7.37
CA VAL A 40 -8.88 3.42 6.29
C VAL A 40 -9.76 2.24 6.69
N ASP A 41 -11.07 2.45 6.82
CA ASP A 41 -11.95 1.40 7.30
C ASP A 41 -12.33 0.37 6.25
N GLY A 42 -12.06 0.60 5.02
CA GLY A 42 -12.32 -0.36 3.97
C GLY A 42 -11.04 -0.76 3.29
N ASP A 43 -11.10 -0.89 1.97
CA ASP A 43 -9.93 -1.25 1.18
C ASP A 43 -9.19 -0.01 0.75
N LEU A 44 -7.88 -0.12 0.62
CA LEU A 44 -7.05 0.97 0.13
C LEU A 44 -6.27 0.44 -1.07
N TRP A 45 -6.31 1.18 -2.17
CA TRP A 45 -5.53 0.81 -3.34
C TRP A 45 -4.96 2.04 -4.00
N PHE A 46 -3.92 1.82 -4.79
CA PHE A 46 -3.25 2.89 -5.52
C PHE A 46 -3.33 2.57 -6.99
N SER A 47 -3.56 3.58 -7.80
CA SER A 47 -3.61 3.36 -9.23
C SER A 47 -2.20 3.13 -9.76
N ASN A 48 -2.13 2.63 -10.98
CA ASN A 48 -0.83 2.32 -11.55
C ASN A 48 -0.02 3.54 -11.91
N HIS A 49 -0.57 4.72 -11.73
CA HIS A 49 0.15 5.93 -12.09
C HIS A 49 0.75 6.63 -10.89
N VAL A 50 0.78 5.99 -9.76
CA VAL A 50 1.31 6.63 -8.56
C VAL A 50 2.82 6.46 -8.56
N TYR A 51 3.52 7.58 -8.43
CA TYR A 51 4.96 7.58 -8.44
C TYR A 51 5.50 7.74 -7.04
N GLN A 52 6.66 7.17 -6.82
CA GLN A 52 7.25 7.14 -5.52
C GLN A 52 7.39 8.52 -4.90
N GLU A 53 7.75 9.49 -5.68
CA GLU A 53 8.00 10.80 -5.13
C GLU A 53 6.77 11.43 -4.52
N TYR A 54 5.59 10.95 -4.89
CA TYR A 54 4.39 11.51 -4.32
C TYR A 54 3.97 10.80 -3.05
N LEU A 55 4.62 9.70 -2.74
CA LEU A 55 4.20 8.90 -1.61
C LEU A 55 5.22 8.83 -0.52
N GLU A 56 6.29 9.61 -0.62
CA GLU A 56 7.32 9.53 0.39
C GLU A 56 6.86 10.00 1.74
N SER A 57 5.81 10.78 1.80
CA SER A 57 5.39 11.32 3.06
C SER A 57 4.13 10.69 3.59
N VAL A 58 3.76 9.51 3.14
CA VAL A 58 2.54 8.89 3.61
C VAL A 58 2.80 8.05 4.84
N TYR A 59 3.40 8.65 5.84
CA TYR A 59 3.84 7.91 6.98
C TYR A 59 2.82 7.66 8.07
N PRO A 60 1.81 8.49 8.26
CA PRO A 60 0.95 8.28 9.42
C PRO A 60 -0.02 7.12 9.28
N LEU A 61 -0.14 6.55 8.09
CA LEU A 61 -1.09 5.46 7.92
C LEU A 61 -0.72 4.28 8.79
N LYS A 62 -1.61 3.89 9.70
CA LYS A 62 -1.35 2.82 10.63
C LYS A 62 -2.20 1.60 10.40
N LYS A 63 -3.40 1.77 9.86
CA LYS A 63 -4.30 0.63 9.77
C LYS A 63 -5.18 0.69 8.54
N VAL A 64 -5.30 -0.43 7.85
CA VAL A 64 -6.26 -0.63 6.79
C VAL A 64 -7.12 -1.81 7.23
N VAL A 65 -8.41 -1.58 7.42
CA VAL A 65 -9.27 -2.63 7.94
C VAL A 65 -9.56 -3.67 6.89
N GLY A 66 -9.65 -3.28 5.63
CA GLY A 66 -9.86 -4.21 4.54
C GLY A 66 -8.56 -4.64 3.89
N ASN A 67 -8.56 -4.68 2.57
CA ASN A 67 -7.37 -5.09 1.81
C ASN A 67 -6.52 -3.90 1.47
N LEU A 68 -5.22 -4.10 1.43
CA LEU A 68 -4.30 -3.06 1.02
C LEU A 68 -3.58 -3.53 -0.24
N ASN A 69 -3.79 -2.81 -1.32
CA ASN A 69 -3.20 -3.17 -2.60
C ASN A 69 -2.14 -2.15 -2.99
N LEU A 70 -0.88 -2.57 -2.90
CA LEU A 70 0.25 -1.74 -3.26
C LEU A 70 0.93 -2.24 -4.53
N LYS A 71 0.26 -3.07 -5.30
CA LYS A 71 0.86 -3.61 -6.50
C LYS A 71 1.26 -2.49 -7.45
N ASN A 72 2.46 -2.57 -7.96
CA ASN A 72 3.01 -1.58 -8.89
C ASN A 72 3.14 -0.18 -8.29
N THR A 73 3.21 -0.09 -6.97
CA THR A 73 3.28 1.19 -6.29
C THR A 73 4.61 1.31 -5.57
N HIS A 74 5.10 2.52 -5.48
CA HIS A 74 6.36 2.76 -4.79
C HIS A 74 6.10 3.63 -3.57
N ALA A 75 5.32 3.07 -2.66
CA ALA A 75 4.94 3.80 -1.46
C ALA A 75 5.90 3.50 -0.32
N CYS A 76 5.86 4.33 0.69
CA CYS A 76 6.64 4.12 1.87
C CYS A 76 5.69 4.19 3.06
N LEU A 77 5.39 3.05 3.64
CA LEU A 77 4.39 2.95 4.69
C LEU A 77 5.00 2.40 5.97
N SER A 78 6.06 3.03 6.39
CA SER A 78 6.82 2.51 7.54
C SER A 78 6.04 2.56 8.85
N SER A 79 4.95 3.32 8.92
CA SER A 79 4.15 3.37 10.13
C SER A 79 3.00 2.36 10.13
N LEU A 80 2.82 1.64 9.04
CA LEU A 80 1.69 0.71 8.93
C LEU A 80 1.84 -0.41 9.94
N GLU A 81 0.80 -0.64 10.73
CA GLU A 81 0.81 -1.63 11.78
C GLU A 81 -0.09 -2.81 11.52
N GLU A 82 -1.20 -2.58 10.81
CA GLU A 82 -2.18 -3.64 10.68
C GLU A 82 -2.93 -3.56 9.36
N VAL A 83 -3.12 -4.71 8.72
CA VAL A 83 -3.98 -4.85 7.55
C VAL A 83 -4.97 -5.95 7.88
N GLY A 84 -6.26 -5.65 7.82
CA GLY A 84 -7.27 -6.63 8.21
C GLY A 84 -7.51 -7.70 7.17
N GLY A 85 -7.30 -7.39 5.90
CA GLY A 85 -7.49 -8.34 4.82
C GLY A 85 -6.16 -8.75 4.21
N ASN A 86 -6.12 -8.78 2.89
CA ASN A 86 -4.90 -9.19 2.18
C ASN A 86 -3.99 -8.00 1.94
N LEU A 87 -2.71 -8.27 1.93
CA LEU A 87 -1.70 -7.26 1.65
C LEU A 87 -1.02 -7.64 0.35
N ASN A 88 -1.22 -6.86 -0.69
CA ASN A 88 -0.65 -7.15 -1.99
C ASN A 88 0.58 -6.30 -2.21
N LEU A 89 1.74 -6.94 -2.20
CA LEU A 89 3.02 -6.27 -2.36
C LEU A 89 3.70 -6.67 -3.66
N ARG A 90 2.94 -7.14 -4.62
CA ARG A 90 3.54 -7.57 -5.87
C ARG A 90 4.06 -6.37 -6.63
N LYS A 91 5.29 -6.47 -7.09
CA LYS A 91 5.91 -5.45 -7.94
C LYS A 91 5.96 -4.08 -7.27
N THR A 92 6.17 -4.05 -5.98
CA THR A 92 6.28 -2.79 -5.26
C THR A 92 7.67 -2.68 -4.67
N THR A 93 8.08 -1.45 -4.38
CA THR A 93 9.35 -1.24 -3.69
C THR A 93 9.15 -0.79 -2.25
N CYS A 94 7.98 -1.01 -1.69
CA CYS A 94 7.71 -0.67 -0.31
C CYS A 94 8.27 -1.78 0.57
N TYR A 95 9.54 -1.68 0.93
CA TYR A 95 10.17 -2.76 1.68
C TYR A 95 10.23 -2.50 3.17
N ASP A 96 10.03 -1.26 3.60
CA ASP A 96 10.11 -0.96 5.01
C ASP A 96 8.74 -1.11 5.64
N LEU A 97 8.48 -2.29 6.16
CA LEU A 97 7.24 -2.59 6.85
C LEU A 97 7.56 -2.98 8.27
N SER A 98 8.53 -2.28 8.86
CA SER A 98 9.02 -2.65 10.18
C SER A 98 8.00 -2.50 11.28
N SER A 99 6.97 -1.69 11.08
CA SER A 99 5.93 -1.54 12.10
C SER A 99 4.77 -2.52 11.94
N LEU A 100 4.77 -3.29 10.87
CA LEU A 100 3.65 -4.17 10.57
C LEU A 100 3.64 -5.37 11.50
N VAL A 101 2.59 -5.50 12.28
CA VAL A 101 2.50 -6.58 13.26
C VAL A 101 1.38 -7.56 12.97
N LYS A 102 0.45 -7.22 12.08
CA LYS A 102 -0.68 -8.12 11.87
C LYS A 102 -1.26 -7.99 10.48
N VAL A 103 -1.49 -9.12 9.82
CA VAL A 103 -2.18 -9.18 8.54
C VAL A 103 -3.26 -10.25 8.68
N GLY A 104 -4.51 -9.88 8.46
CA GLY A 104 -5.62 -10.78 8.67
C GLY A 104 -5.88 -11.74 7.52
N GLY A 105 -5.26 -11.53 6.38
CA GLY A 105 -5.42 -12.40 5.23
C GLY A 105 -4.09 -12.89 4.75
N ASN A 106 -3.90 -12.88 3.42
CA ASN A 106 -2.66 -13.35 2.80
C ASN A 106 -1.76 -12.20 2.43
N ILE A 107 -0.48 -12.48 2.36
CA ILE A 107 0.49 -11.54 1.82
C ILE A 107 0.90 -12.06 0.45
N LEU A 108 0.83 -11.18 -0.57
CA LEU A 108 1.17 -11.56 -1.93
C LEU A 108 2.46 -10.84 -2.31
N LEU A 109 3.46 -11.60 -2.73
CA LEU A 109 4.79 -11.06 -3.04
C LEU A 109 5.22 -11.46 -4.43
N SER A 110 6.06 -10.64 -5.02
CA SER A 110 6.78 -11.04 -6.21
C SER A 110 7.97 -11.87 -5.76
N LYS A 111 8.14 -13.04 -6.36
CA LYS A 111 9.17 -13.94 -5.92
C LYS A 111 10.55 -13.33 -5.99
N SER A 112 10.81 -12.55 -7.02
CA SER A 112 12.12 -11.93 -7.18
C SER A 112 12.40 -10.89 -6.12
N GLN A 113 11.39 -10.39 -5.42
CA GLN A 113 11.59 -9.35 -4.42
C GLN A 113 11.37 -9.85 -3.01
N SER A 114 11.07 -11.12 -2.85
CA SER A 114 10.68 -11.61 -1.53
C SER A 114 11.78 -11.49 -0.50
N HIS A 115 13.03 -11.54 -0.94
CA HIS A 115 14.15 -11.46 0.01
C HIS A 115 14.27 -10.07 0.65
N ASN A 116 13.55 -9.09 0.15
CA ASN A 116 13.61 -7.75 0.73
C ASN A 116 12.70 -7.60 1.93
N TYR A 117 11.90 -8.60 2.24
CA TYR A 117 10.92 -8.49 3.30
C TYR A 117 11.26 -9.40 4.48
N ASP A 118 10.94 -8.91 5.65
CA ASP A 118 11.12 -9.69 6.87
C ASP A 118 9.82 -9.62 7.65
N PHE A 119 9.06 -10.70 7.61
CA PHE A 119 7.78 -10.77 8.31
C PHE A 119 7.87 -11.58 9.58
N SER A 120 9.08 -11.75 10.11
CA SER A 120 9.24 -12.63 11.27
C SER A 120 8.48 -12.12 12.49
N LYS A 121 8.19 -10.82 12.55
CA LYS A 121 7.46 -10.27 13.68
C LYS A 121 6.01 -9.96 13.34
N THR A 122 5.53 -10.42 12.21
CA THR A 122 4.19 -10.12 11.74
C THR A 122 3.33 -11.37 11.91
N GLU A 123 2.19 -11.21 12.57
CA GLU A 123 1.25 -12.29 12.67
C GLU A 123 0.43 -12.32 11.39
N ILE A 124 0.42 -13.43 10.68
CA ILE A 124 -0.27 -13.54 9.40
C ILE A 124 -1.30 -14.62 9.53
N ALA A 125 -2.58 -14.27 9.41
CA ALA A 125 -3.63 -15.26 9.55
C ALA A 125 -3.71 -16.19 8.36
N GLY A 126 -3.39 -15.69 7.19
CA GLY A 126 -3.38 -16.50 5.98
C GLY A 126 -1.99 -17.03 5.70
N THR A 127 -1.58 -16.93 4.44
CA THR A 127 -0.28 -17.45 4.02
C THR A 127 0.42 -16.39 3.18
N ILE A 128 1.69 -16.60 2.96
CA ILE A 128 2.46 -15.78 2.05
C ILE A 128 2.48 -16.49 0.71
N LYS A 129 1.98 -15.83 -0.33
CA LYS A 129 1.92 -16.39 -1.66
C LYS A 129 2.90 -15.66 -2.55
N MET A 130 3.67 -16.39 -3.31
CA MET A 130 4.69 -15.79 -4.16
C MET A 130 4.34 -15.97 -5.61
N PHE A 131 4.60 -14.93 -6.39
CA PHE A 131 4.26 -14.90 -7.80
C PHE A 131 5.50 -14.65 -8.63
N ASN A 132 5.53 -15.22 -9.80
CA ASN A 132 6.65 -15.04 -10.73
C ASN A 132 6.41 -13.79 -11.54
N ASP A 133 6.44 -12.65 -10.88
CA ASP A 133 6.24 -11.39 -11.56
C ASP A 133 7.54 -10.92 -12.15
N GLU A 134 7.49 -10.44 -13.36
CA GLU A 134 8.67 -9.89 -13.98
C GLU A 134 8.68 -8.41 -13.84
N PHE A 135 9.84 -7.84 -13.64
CA PHE A 135 9.95 -6.42 -13.51
C PHE A 135 10.29 -5.82 -14.84
N SER A 136 9.82 -4.61 -15.05
CA SER A 136 9.90 -4.03 -16.36
C SER A 136 11.28 -3.89 -16.91
N GLN A 137 12.26 -3.79 -16.09
CA GLN A 137 13.56 -3.63 -16.63
C GLN A 137 14.00 -4.80 -17.43
N ARG A 138 13.40 -5.94 -17.24
CA ARG A 138 13.82 -7.03 -18.05
C ARG A 138 13.49 -6.83 -19.45
N LYS A 139 12.42 -6.19 -19.68
CA LYS A 139 12.05 -6.01 -21.02
C LYS A 139 12.94 -5.11 -21.72
N LEU A 140 13.57 -4.25 -20.99
CA LEU A 140 14.45 -3.36 -21.65
C LEU A 140 15.67 -4.00 -22.14
N THR A 141 16.06 -5.03 -21.51
CA THR A 141 17.26 -5.64 -21.93
C THR A 141 17.10 -6.41 -23.13
N SER A 142 15.97 -6.70 -23.47
CA SER A 142 15.87 -7.45 -24.63
C SER A 142 15.95 -6.57 -25.75
N ARG A 143 16.36 -6.19 -25.76
CA ARG A 143 16.47 -5.54 -26.63
C ARG A 143 16.93 -5.30 -27.17
#